data_99b95bd598ee34d54d198298deebe161
#
_entry.id   99b95bd598ee34d54d198298deebe161
#
_cell.length_a   1.000
_cell.length_b   1.000
_cell.length_c   1.000
_cell.angle_alpha   90.00
_cell.angle_beta   90.00
_cell.angle_gamma   90.00
#
_symmetry.space_group_name_H-M   'P 1'
#
loop_
_entity.id
_entity.type
_entity.pdbx_description
1 polymer ?
#
loop_
_entity_poly.entity_id
_entity_poly.type
_entity_poly.pdbx_seq_one_letter_code
_entity_poly.pdbx_strand_id
1 'polypeptide(L)'
;SFWGAMVITNLISAIPYIGQFMVEWIWGGFSINNDTLNRFYSIHFILPFLISLMVYIHLMFLHITGSSNPLHSKMNIYKINFHPYFSIKDLVTIVLIFILFMFINFQFPYILGDPDNFKEANPMTTPIHIKPE
;
A
#
# COMPACT_ATOMS: atom_id res chain seq x y z
N SER A 1 9.54 -12.16 0.65
CA SER A 1 8.65 -11.72 -0.45
C SER A 1 8.18 -12.86 -1.37
N PHE A 2 9.02 -13.86 -1.64
CA PHE A 2 8.65 -14.99 -2.50
C PHE A 2 7.40 -15.73 -1.97
N TRP A 3 7.45 -16.19 -0.72
CA TRP A 3 6.36 -16.93 -0.11
C TRP A 3 5.15 -16.05 0.20
N GLY A 4 5.36 -14.80 0.59
CA GLY A 4 4.29 -13.84 0.76
C GLY A 4 3.51 -13.59 -0.54
N ALA A 5 4.19 -13.42 -1.66
CA ALA A 5 3.58 -13.29 -2.97
C ALA A 5 2.77 -14.55 -3.35
N MET A 6 3.29 -15.74 -3.06
CA MET A 6 2.58 -17.01 -3.30
C MET A 6 1.27 -17.07 -2.50
N VAL A 7 1.31 -16.77 -1.22
CA VAL A 7 0.14 -16.83 -0.33
C VAL A 7 -0.92 -15.80 -0.75
N ILE A 8 -0.51 -14.55 -0.97
CA ILE A 8 -1.44 -13.47 -1.33
C ILE A 8 -2.13 -13.74 -2.68
N THR A 9 -1.37 -14.16 -3.68
CA THR A 9 -1.95 -14.47 -4.99
C THR A 9 -2.83 -15.71 -4.96
N ASN A 10 -2.50 -16.69 -4.12
CA ASN A 10 -3.32 -17.89 -3.96
C ASN A 10 -4.69 -17.61 -3.31
N LEU A 11 -4.89 -16.48 -2.62
CA LEU A 11 -6.20 -16.10 -2.11
C LEU A 11 -7.27 -15.99 -3.21
N ILE A 12 -6.86 -15.72 -4.45
CA ILE A 12 -7.76 -15.68 -5.62
C ILE A 12 -8.40 -17.05 -5.88
N SER A 13 -7.73 -18.15 -5.49
CA SER A 13 -8.28 -19.51 -5.66
C SER A 13 -9.59 -19.73 -4.92
N ALA A 14 -9.92 -18.88 -3.94
CA ALA A 14 -11.19 -18.92 -3.21
C ALA A 14 -12.41 -18.55 -4.09
N ILE A 15 -12.20 -17.98 -5.26
CA ILE A 15 -13.30 -17.67 -6.20
C ILE A 15 -13.78 -18.97 -6.84
N PRO A 16 -15.08 -19.33 -6.67
CA PRO A 16 -15.60 -20.58 -7.22
C PRO A 16 -15.45 -20.67 -8.75
N TYR A 17 -15.15 -21.84 -9.26
CA TYR A 17 -15.02 -22.22 -10.67
C TYR A 17 -13.83 -21.64 -11.43
N ILE A 18 -13.46 -20.40 -11.22
CA ILE A 18 -12.43 -19.71 -12.02
C ILE A 18 -11.16 -19.38 -11.22
N GLY A 19 -11.22 -19.46 -9.89
CA GLY A 19 -10.13 -19.01 -9.02
C GLY A 19 -8.81 -19.71 -9.28
N GLN A 20 -8.81 -21.04 -9.40
CA GLN A 20 -7.59 -21.81 -9.68
C GLN A 20 -6.98 -21.44 -11.04
N PHE A 21 -7.81 -21.31 -12.07
CA PHE A 21 -7.35 -20.89 -13.38
C PHE A 21 -6.71 -19.48 -13.35
N MET A 22 -7.31 -18.55 -12.62
CA MET A 22 -6.78 -17.18 -12.46
C MET A 22 -5.43 -17.19 -11.75
N VAL A 23 -5.28 -18.01 -10.71
CA VAL A 23 -4.00 -18.13 -9.99
C VAL A 23 -2.90 -18.65 -10.91
N GLU A 24 -3.14 -19.73 -11.63
CA GLU A 24 -2.18 -20.31 -12.57
C GLU A 24 -1.84 -19.34 -13.71
N TRP A 25 -2.81 -18.57 -14.17
CA TRP A 25 -2.59 -17.54 -15.17
C TRP A 25 -1.69 -16.40 -14.64
N ILE A 26 -1.91 -15.94 -13.41
CA ILE A 26 -1.09 -14.91 -12.76
C ILE A 26 0.33 -15.41 -12.54
N TRP A 27 0.49 -16.65 -12.10
CA TRP A 27 1.80 -17.23 -11.88
C TRP A 27 2.52 -17.55 -13.19
N GLY A 28 1.79 -17.82 -14.25
CA GLY A 28 2.32 -18.31 -15.51
C GLY A 28 2.81 -19.77 -15.45
N GLY A 29 2.28 -20.53 -14.48
CA GLY A 29 2.66 -21.92 -14.24
C GLY A 29 2.01 -22.45 -12.95
N PHE A 30 2.50 -23.58 -12.47
CA PHE A 30 1.95 -24.24 -11.27
C PHE A 30 2.44 -23.64 -9.93
N SER A 31 3.44 -22.76 -9.97
CA SER A 31 3.98 -22.07 -8.79
C SER A 31 4.58 -20.73 -9.18
N ILE A 32 4.85 -19.90 -8.17
CA ILE A 32 5.61 -18.66 -8.35
C ILE A 32 7.04 -18.97 -8.75
N ASN A 33 7.54 -18.18 -9.68
CA ASN A 33 8.93 -18.19 -10.15
C ASN A 33 9.50 -16.76 -10.15
N ASN A 34 10.76 -16.65 -10.55
CA ASN A 34 11.44 -15.36 -10.64
C ASN A 34 10.77 -14.40 -11.64
N ASP A 35 10.21 -14.91 -12.73
CA ASP A 35 9.52 -14.09 -13.74
C ASP A 35 8.25 -13.46 -13.17
N THR A 36 7.52 -14.21 -12.34
CA THR A 36 6.34 -13.71 -11.63
C THR A 36 6.72 -12.59 -10.65
N LEU A 37 7.78 -12.79 -9.86
CA LEU A 37 8.28 -11.78 -8.94
C LEU A 37 8.74 -10.51 -9.65
N ASN A 38 9.45 -10.64 -10.78
CA ASN A 38 9.89 -9.49 -11.57
C ASN A 38 8.71 -8.66 -12.10
N ARG A 39 7.64 -9.30 -12.56
CA ARG A 39 6.43 -8.61 -13.00
C ARG A 39 5.80 -7.81 -11.86
N PHE A 40 5.63 -8.40 -10.70
CA PHE A 40 5.06 -7.72 -9.54
C PHE A 40 5.98 -6.61 -9.03
N TYR A 41 7.28 -6.84 -8.99
CA TYR A 41 8.24 -5.81 -8.60
C TYR A 41 8.18 -4.59 -9.51
N SER A 42 8.14 -4.79 -10.81
CA SER A 42 8.08 -3.71 -11.80
C SER A 42 6.82 -2.86 -11.64
N ILE A 43 5.66 -3.51 -11.44
CA ILE A 43 4.40 -2.81 -11.18
C ILE A 43 4.45 -2.08 -9.84
N HIS A 44 4.94 -2.74 -8.79
CA HIS A 44 5.04 -2.14 -7.45
C HIS A 44 5.96 -0.93 -7.42
N PHE A 45 7.04 -0.94 -8.22
CA PHE A 45 7.95 0.19 -8.34
C PHE A 45 7.28 1.43 -8.97
N ILE A 46 6.47 1.22 -10.01
CA ILE A 46 5.81 2.32 -10.76
C ILE A 46 4.56 2.82 -10.04
N LEU A 47 3.84 1.95 -9.34
CA LEU A 47 2.53 2.24 -8.77
C LEU A 47 2.50 3.46 -7.84
N PRO A 48 3.47 3.69 -6.93
CA PRO A 48 3.48 4.87 -6.07
C PRO A 48 3.52 6.19 -6.85
N PHE A 49 4.24 6.26 -7.95
CA PHE A 49 4.30 7.44 -8.79
C PHE A 49 2.97 7.69 -9.51
N LEU A 50 2.33 6.64 -9.98
CA LEU A 50 0.99 6.73 -10.58
C LEU A 50 -0.04 7.21 -9.54
N ILE A 51 0.00 6.66 -8.33
CA ILE A 51 -0.87 7.09 -7.22
C ILE A 51 -0.64 8.55 -6.88
N SER A 52 0.60 9.01 -6.83
CA SER A 52 0.94 10.42 -6.59
C SER A 52 0.35 11.35 -7.65
N LEU A 53 0.40 10.94 -8.92
CA LEU A 53 -0.23 11.67 -10.01
C LEU A 53 -1.76 11.72 -9.84
N MET A 54 -2.38 10.59 -9.50
CA MET A 54 -3.83 10.52 -9.26
C MET A 54 -4.25 11.39 -8.06
N VAL A 55 -3.46 11.43 -7.00
CA VAL A 55 -3.69 12.32 -5.85
C VAL A 55 -3.65 13.79 -6.28
N TYR A 56 -2.69 14.17 -7.10
CA TYR A 56 -2.60 15.53 -7.64
C TYR A 56 -3.87 15.89 -8.43
N ILE A 57 -4.32 15.03 -9.33
CA ILE A 57 -5.54 15.23 -10.11
C ILE A 57 -6.77 15.30 -9.19
N HIS A 58 -6.84 14.43 -8.19
CA HIS A 58 -7.92 14.41 -7.20
C HIS A 58 -8.03 15.73 -6.44
N LEU A 59 -6.91 16.29 -5.98
CA LEU A 59 -6.86 17.58 -5.30
C LEU A 59 -7.19 18.75 -6.25
N MET A 60 -6.82 18.66 -7.51
CA MET A 60 -7.19 19.66 -8.53
C MET A 60 -8.71 19.72 -8.70
N PHE A 61 -9.38 18.58 -8.80
CA PHE A 61 -10.84 18.54 -8.88
C PHE A 61 -11.52 18.99 -7.59
N LEU A 62 -10.97 18.65 -6.43
CA LEU A 62 -11.48 19.16 -5.15
C LEU A 62 -11.42 20.69 -5.10
N HIS A 63 -10.35 21.29 -5.62
CA HIS A 63 -10.20 22.74 -5.61
C HIS A 63 -11.21 23.50 -6.47
N ILE A 64 -11.82 22.86 -7.48
CA ILE A 64 -12.84 23.48 -8.33
C ILE A 64 -14.07 23.87 -7.53
N THR A 65 -14.55 22.98 -6.64
CA THR A 65 -15.74 23.18 -5.81
C THR A 65 -15.41 23.61 -4.38
N GLY A 66 -14.18 23.33 -3.94
CA GLY A 66 -13.74 23.49 -2.57
C GLY A 66 -14.29 22.39 -1.64
N SER A 67 -13.78 22.38 -0.41
CA SER A 67 -14.26 21.47 0.64
C SER A 67 -15.50 22.06 1.35
N SER A 68 -16.32 21.18 1.91
CA SER A 68 -17.43 21.53 2.79
C SER A 68 -17.03 21.31 4.26
N ASN A 69 -18.00 21.17 5.13
CA ASN A 69 -17.81 20.93 6.55
C ASN A 69 -18.28 19.52 6.96
N PRO A 70 -17.74 18.95 8.05
CA PRO A 70 -18.08 17.59 8.49
C PRO A 70 -19.53 17.45 8.97
N LEU A 71 -20.21 18.54 9.30
CA LEU A 71 -21.57 18.55 9.80
C LEU A 71 -22.62 18.68 8.70
N HIS A 72 -22.21 18.76 7.45
CA HIS A 72 -23.09 19.00 6.28
C HIS A 72 -23.95 20.27 6.41
N SER A 73 -23.53 21.24 7.20
CA SER A 73 -24.21 22.51 7.34
C SER A 73 -24.15 23.30 6.03
N LYS A 74 -25.27 23.83 5.61
CA LYS A 74 -25.36 24.69 4.41
C LYS A 74 -25.02 26.15 4.70
N MET A 75 -24.62 26.48 5.92
CA MET A 75 -24.30 27.87 6.34
C MET A 75 -22.91 28.27 5.82
N ASN A 76 -22.90 29.01 4.74
CA ASN A 76 -21.69 29.61 4.18
C ASN A 76 -21.20 30.85 4.94
N ILE A 77 -21.93 31.30 5.96
CA ILE A 77 -21.59 32.49 6.77
C ILE A 77 -20.41 32.19 7.71
N TYR A 78 -20.31 30.95 8.22
CA TYR A 78 -19.28 30.55 9.16
C TYR A 78 -18.12 29.88 8.42
N LYS A 79 -17.35 30.67 7.66
CA LYS A 79 -16.15 30.22 6.97
C LYS A 79 -14.93 30.89 7.58
N ILE A 80 -13.88 30.13 7.74
CA ILE A 80 -12.54 30.62 8.09
C ILE A 80 -11.59 30.35 6.94
N ASN A 81 -10.53 31.13 6.85
CA ASN A 81 -9.51 30.94 5.84
C ASN A 81 -8.80 29.59 6.05
N PHE A 82 -8.46 28.92 4.95
CA PHE A 82 -7.67 27.69 5.00
C PHE A 82 -6.28 27.95 5.58
N HIS A 83 -5.61 28.98 5.10
CA HIS A 83 -4.32 29.42 5.64
C HIS A 83 -4.54 30.59 6.64
N PRO A 84 -3.93 30.57 7.84
CA PRO A 84 -2.93 29.60 8.32
C PRO A 84 -3.50 28.38 9.05
N TYR A 85 -4.79 28.36 9.35
CA TYR A 85 -5.39 27.39 10.30
C TYR A 85 -5.22 25.92 9.86
N PHE A 86 -5.69 25.58 8.68
CA PHE A 86 -5.63 24.20 8.17
C PHE A 86 -4.31 23.86 7.53
N SER A 87 -3.59 24.85 7.01
CA SER A 87 -2.20 24.65 6.53
C SER A 87 -1.28 24.20 7.66
N ILE A 88 -1.38 24.84 8.83
CA ILE A 88 -0.56 24.47 10.00
C ILE A 88 -1.03 23.14 10.56
N LYS A 89 -2.33 22.88 10.62
CA LYS A 89 -2.87 21.60 11.09
C LYS A 89 -2.38 20.42 10.24
N ASP A 90 -2.41 20.58 8.94
CA ASP A 90 -1.88 19.56 8.01
C ASP A 90 -0.37 19.36 8.21
N LEU A 91 0.38 20.44 8.32
CA LEU A 91 1.81 20.37 8.57
C LEU A 91 2.15 19.64 9.87
N VAL A 92 1.44 19.95 10.96
CA VAL A 92 1.63 19.27 12.26
C VAL A 92 1.34 17.79 12.14
N THR A 93 0.26 17.40 11.47
CA THR A 93 -0.11 15.99 11.27
C THR A 93 0.95 15.24 10.47
N ILE A 94 1.42 15.83 9.38
CA ILE A 94 2.48 15.24 8.53
C ILE A 94 3.76 15.05 9.35
N VAL A 95 4.19 16.08 10.06
CA VAL A 95 5.42 16.02 10.88
C VAL A 95 5.31 14.95 11.97
N LEU A 96 4.17 14.85 12.67
CA LEU A 96 3.98 13.84 13.71
C LEU A 96 4.04 12.41 13.14
N ILE A 97 3.41 12.16 11.99
CA ILE A 97 3.47 10.85 11.32
C ILE A 97 4.90 10.55 10.87
N PHE A 98 5.61 11.53 10.31
CA PHE A 98 7.00 11.36 9.92
C PHE A 98 7.92 11.06 11.11
N ILE A 99 7.74 11.73 12.23
CA ILE A 99 8.51 11.47 13.46
C ILE A 99 8.29 10.02 13.92
N LEU A 100 7.03 9.56 13.98
CA LEU A 100 6.71 8.19 14.36
C LEU A 100 7.32 7.17 13.39
N PHE A 101 7.20 7.41 12.10
CA PHE A 101 7.75 6.57 11.05
C PHE A 101 9.27 6.48 11.14
N MET A 102 9.96 7.60 11.26
CA MET A 102 11.42 7.65 11.38
C MET A 102 11.90 7.04 12.69
N PHE A 103 11.16 7.24 13.79
CA PHE A 103 11.46 6.61 15.07
C PHE A 103 11.47 5.09 14.97
N ILE A 104 10.42 4.50 14.38
CA ILE A 104 10.35 3.04 14.20
C ILE A 104 11.48 2.57 13.29
N ASN A 105 11.68 3.21 12.15
CA ASN A 105 12.67 2.76 11.17
C ASN A 105 14.12 2.86 11.68
N PHE A 106 14.45 3.87 12.45
CA PHE A 106 15.83 4.05 12.92
C PHE A 106 16.12 3.36 14.25
N GLN A 107 15.14 3.29 15.16
CA GLN A 107 15.36 2.67 16.47
C GLN A 107 15.03 1.18 16.47
N PHE A 108 14.03 0.76 15.70
CA PHE A 108 13.50 -0.61 15.71
C PHE A 108 13.28 -1.16 14.30
N PRO A 109 14.28 -1.17 13.40
CA PRO A 109 14.08 -1.49 11.98
C PRO A 109 13.54 -2.90 11.72
N TYR A 110 13.74 -3.83 12.64
CA TYR A 110 13.35 -5.23 12.49
C TYR A 110 12.13 -5.66 13.31
N ILE A 111 11.52 -4.74 14.09
CA ILE A 111 10.42 -5.09 15.00
C ILE A 111 9.16 -5.55 14.25
N LEU A 112 8.94 -5.02 13.06
CA LEU A 112 7.79 -5.35 12.20
C LEU A 112 8.12 -6.40 11.13
N GLY A 113 9.37 -6.88 11.09
CA GLY A 113 9.82 -7.87 10.13
C GLY A 113 9.72 -9.31 10.64
N ASP A 114 10.11 -10.24 9.79
CA ASP A 114 10.22 -11.67 10.14
C ASP A 114 11.65 -12.16 9.88
N PRO A 115 12.25 -12.95 10.81
CA PRO A 115 13.60 -13.51 10.63
C PRO A 115 13.75 -14.37 9.38
N ASP A 116 12.68 -14.97 8.89
CA ASP A 116 12.72 -15.81 7.68
C ASP A 116 13.01 -15.02 6.42
N ASN A 117 12.83 -13.68 6.43
CA ASN A 117 13.21 -12.82 5.33
C ASN A 117 14.70 -12.72 5.04
N PHE A 118 15.53 -13.06 6.00
CA PHE A 118 16.99 -13.10 5.82
C PHE A 118 17.48 -14.42 5.20
N LYS A 119 16.60 -15.40 5.01
CA LYS A 119 16.91 -16.66 4.33
C LYS A 119 16.61 -16.55 2.85
N GLU A 120 17.51 -17.09 2.03
CA GLU A 120 17.25 -17.23 0.60
C GLU A 120 16.03 -18.11 0.35
N ALA A 121 15.12 -17.64 -0.51
CA ALA A 121 13.91 -18.37 -0.83
C ALA A 121 14.24 -19.61 -1.67
N ASN A 122 13.92 -20.80 -1.16
CA ASN A 122 14.04 -22.06 -1.88
C ASN A 122 12.66 -22.51 -2.35
N PRO A 123 12.37 -22.52 -3.67
CA PRO A 123 11.06 -22.93 -4.19
C PRO A 123 10.70 -24.41 -3.90
N MET A 124 11.68 -25.22 -3.53
CA MET A 124 11.48 -26.63 -3.21
C MET A 124 11.13 -26.88 -1.74
N THR A 125 11.31 -25.89 -0.87
CA THR A 125 11.12 -26.04 0.59
C THR A 125 10.33 -24.87 1.15
N THR A 126 9.10 -25.13 1.57
CA THR A 126 8.24 -24.12 2.19
C THR A 126 8.68 -23.85 3.62
N PRO A 127 8.78 -22.59 4.05
CA PRO A 127 8.98 -22.23 5.45
C PRO A 127 7.82 -22.75 6.33
N ILE A 128 8.11 -23.04 7.59
CA ILE A 128 7.12 -23.58 8.54
C ILE A 128 5.98 -22.56 8.80
N HIS A 129 6.33 -21.28 8.79
CA HIS A 129 5.39 -20.19 9.04
C HIS A 129 5.57 -19.09 8.00
N ILE A 130 4.56 -18.90 7.16
CA ILE A 130 4.55 -17.86 6.12
C ILE A 130 3.67 -16.72 6.61
N LYS A 131 4.25 -15.53 6.69
CA LYS A 131 3.52 -14.28 6.98
C LYS A 131 3.43 -13.43 5.71
N PRO A 132 2.28 -12.80 5.44
CA PRO A 132 2.18 -11.75 4.42
C PRO A 132 3.08 -10.57 4.81
N GLU A 133 3.82 -10.07 3.86
CA GLU A 133 4.71 -8.92 4.04
C GLU A 133 4.38 -7.80 3.08
#